data_a4c9feef6fcebf3e9fdafe9329400e0f
#
_entry.id   a4c9feef6fcebf3e9fdafe9329400e0f
#
_cell.length_a   1.000
_cell.length_b   1.000
_cell.length_c   1.000
_cell.angle_alpha   90.00
_cell.angle_beta   90.00
_cell.angle_gamma   90.00
#
_symmetry.space_group_name_H-M   'P 1'
#
loop_
_entity.id
_entity.type
_entity.pdbx_description
1 polymer ?
#
loop_
_entity_poly.entity_id
_entity_poly.type
_entity_poly.pdbx_seq_one_letter_code
_entity_poly.pdbx_strand_id
1 'polypeptide(L)'
;VAFILNYACYFSEIFRSGIEGVPKGQQEAGQVLGMTRGQIFVNVTLMQMIKRIVPPMSNEIITLVKDTSLARVIALQELIWNAEAFTTTSHGISGAIWPLFFTGVYYLLFNGLLTLLLGRLEKKLSYFQV
;
A
#
# COMPACT_ATOMS: atom_id res chain seq x y z
N VAL A 1 -6.69 4.46 16.34
CA VAL A 1 -7.05 3.04 16.62
C VAL A 1 -7.82 2.45 15.43
N ALA A 2 -8.91 3.09 14.92
CA ALA A 2 -9.74 2.55 13.85
C ALA A 2 -8.95 2.21 12.57
N PHE A 3 -8.11 3.13 12.08
CA PHE A 3 -7.24 2.87 10.92
C PHE A 3 -6.28 1.69 11.15
N ILE A 4 -5.69 1.60 12.34
CA ILE A 4 -4.76 0.50 12.67
C ILE A 4 -5.49 -0.84 12.58
N LEU A 5 -6.66 -0.96 13.18
CA LEU A 5 -7.46 -2.19 13.13
C LEU A 5 -7.89 -2.54 11.71
N ASN A 6 -8.40 -1.57 10.97
CA ASN A 6 -8.85 -1.77 9.60
C ASN A 6 -7.70 -2.26 8.70
N TYR A 7 -6.57 -1.55 8.69
CA TYR A 7 -5.43 -1.92 7.85
C TYR A 7 -4.71 -3.19 8.34
N ALA A 8 -4.73 -3.49 9.64
CA ALA A 8 -4.24 -4.78 10.14
C ALA A 8 -5.03 -5.96 9.55
N CYS A 9 -6.36 -5.83 9.43
CA CYS A 9 -7.20 -6.85 8.77
C CYS A 9 -6.84 -7.01 7.29
N TYR A 10 -6.73 -5.90 6.55
CA TYR A 10 -6.34 -5.94 5.13
C TYR A 10 -4.97 -6.57 4.92
N PHE A 11 -3.96 -6.13 5.67
CA PHE A 11 -2.62 -6.69 5.55
C PHE A 11 -2.57 -8.17 5.96
N SER A 12 -3.30 -8.57 7.01
CA SER A 12 -3.35 -10.00 7.39
C SER A 12 -3.90 -10.87 6.27
N GLU A 13 -4.92 -10.40 5.55
CA GLU A 13 -5.50 -11.09 4.40
C GLU A 13 -4.54 -11.16 3.22
N ILE A 14 -3.82 -10.07 2.93
CA ILE A 14 -2.79 -10.04 1.89
C ILE A 14 -1.68 -11.05 2.20
N PHE A 15 -1.19 -11.10 3.43
CA PHE A 15 -0.16 -12.05 3.84
C PHE A 15 -0.68 -13.50 3.77
N ARG A 16 -1.89 -13.75 4.25
CA ARG A 16 -2.51 -15.07 4.17
C ARG A 16 -2.63 -15.56 2.73
N SER A 17 -3.20 -14.73 1.87
CA SER A 17 -3.35 -15.01 0.44
C SER A 17 -2.00 -15.27 -0.24
N GLY A 18 -0.96 -14.50 0.14
CA GLY A 18 0.39 -14.68 -0.37
C GLY A 18 0.99 -16.04 -0.01
N ILE A 19 0.79 -16.51 1.23
CA ILE A 19 1.28 -17.80 1.70
C ILE A 19 0.49 -18.96 1.05
N GLU A 20 -0.84 -18.90 1.10
CA GLU A 20 -1.73 -19.94 0.55
C GLU A 20 -1.63 -20.03 -0.98
N GLY A 21 -1.27 -18.91 -1.63
CA GLY A 21 -1.09 -18.86 -3.07
C GLY A 21 0.12 -19.62 -3.60
N VAL A 22 1.07 -20.05 -2.74
CA VAL A 22 2.21 -20.86 -3.19
C VAL A 22 1.76 -22.30 -3.41
N PRO A 23 1.93 -22.86 -4.63
CA PRO A 23 1.49 -24.23 -4.93
C PRO A 23 2.14 -25.26 -4.01
N LYS A 24 1.35 -26.20 -3.48
CA LYS A 24 1.86 -27.28 -2.61
C LYS A 24 2.96 -28.12 -3.26
N GLY A 25 2.87 -28.33 -4.57
CA GLY A 25 3.88 -29.05 -5.33
C GLY A 25 5.28 -28.44 -5.25
N GLN A 26 5.40 -27.13 -5.03
CA GLN A 26 6.69 -26.49 -4.80
C GLN A 26 7.32 -26.91 -3.46
N GLN A 27 6.50 -27.08 -2.43
CA GLN A 27 6.95 -27.57 -1.13
C GLN A 27 7.32 -29.05 -1.20
N GLU A 28 6.52 -29.85 -1.89
CA GLU A 28 6.77 -31.28 -2.12
C GLU A 28 8.06 -31.48 -2.91
N ALA A 29 8.30 -30.71 -3.96
CA ALA A 29 9.54 -30.74 -4.73
C ALA A 29 10.76 -30.43 -3.84
N GLY A 30 10.66 -29.43 -2.95
CA GLY A 30 11.71 -29.14 -1.98
C GLY A 30 12.00 -30.32 -1.04
N GLN A 31 10.96 -31.04 -0.61
CA GLN A 31 11.12 -32.24 0.23
C GLN A 31 11.84 -33.37 -0.52
N VAL A 32 11.46 -33.59 -1.78
CA VAL A 32 12.14 -34.63 -2.64
C VAL A 32 13.63 -34.28 -2.82
N LEU A 33 13.99 -33.01 -2.88
CA LEU A 33 15.38 -32.55 -2.93
C LEU A 33 16.11 -32.63 -1.57
N GLY A 34 15.46 -33.17 -0.53
CA GLY A 34 16.05 -33.30 0.80
C GLY A 34 16.17 -32.00 1.60
N MET A 35 15.45 -30.95 1.20
CA MET A 35 15.47 -29.69 1.91
C MET A 35 14.70 -29.78 3.24
N THR A 36 15.23 -29.16 4.28
CA THR A 36 14.51 -29.01 5.54
C THR A 36 13.32 -28.06 5.39
N ARG A 37 12.32 -28.15 6.27
CA ARG A 37 11.15 -27.24 6.26
C ARG A 37 11.54 -25.77 6.28
N GLY A 38 12.57 -25.40 7.05
CA GLY A 38 13.08 -24.02 7.10
C GLY A 38 13.70 -23.59 5.77
N GLN A 39 14.46 -24.46 5.11
CA GLN A 39 15.04 -24.17 3.79
C GLN A 39 13.94 -24.01 2.72
N ILE A 40 12.92 -24.86 2.74
CA ILE A 40 11.76 -24.77 1.84
C ILE A 40 11.04 -23.42 2.07
N PHE A 41 10.80 -23.07 3.34
CA PHE A 41 10.14 -21.80 3.65
C PHE A 41 10.92 -20.60 3.11
N VAL A 42 12.21 -20.49 3.40
CA VAL A 42 13.02 -19.33 3.04
C VAL A 42 13.30 -19.28 1.53
N ASN A 43 13.70 -20.38 0.92
CA ASN A 43 14.18 -20.37 -0.47
C ASN A 43 13.06 -20.57 -1.51
N VAL A 44 11.94 -21.17 -1.11
CA VAL A 44 10.84 -21.47 -2.02
C VAL A 44 9.61 -20.63 -1.70
N THR A 45 9.05 -20.77 -0.48
CA THR A 45 7.77 -20.17 -0.12
C THR A 45 7.90 -18.65 0.03
N LEU A 46 8.86 -18.17 0.81
CA LEU A 46 9.01 -16.73 1.14
C LEU A 46 9.25 -15.88 -0.11
N MET A 47 10.12 -16.34 -1.00
CA MET A 47 10.44 -15.58 -2.23
C MET A 47 9.26 -15.49 -3.18
N GLN A 48 8.46 -16.54 -3.29
CA GLN A 48 7.23 -16.54 -4.10
C GLN A 48 6.12 -15.71 -3.43
N MET A 49 5.98 -15.82 -2.11
CA MET A 49 5.05 -15.05 -1.31
C MET A 49 5.28 -13.55 -1.48
N ILE A 50 6.53 -13.07 -1.32
CA ILE A 50 6.88 -11.66 -1.46
C ILE A 50 6.43 -11.12 -2.82
N LYS A 51 6.66 -11.85 -3.89
CA LYS A 51 6.24 -11.43 -5.23
C LYS A 51 4.72 -11.28 -5.35
N ARG A 52 3.95 -12.13 -4.69
CA ARG A 52 2.48 -12.12 -4.72
C ARG A 52 1.87 -11.04 -3.85
N ILE A 53 2.51 -10.70 -2.71
CA ILE A 53 1.98 -9.70 -1.78
C ILE A 53 2.34 -8.26 -2.18
N VAL A 54 3.43 -8.03 -2.91
CA VAL A 54 3.89 -6.68 -3.25
C VAL A 54 2.85 -5.88 -4.06
N PRO A 55 2.20 -6.41 -5.13
CA PRO A 55 1.19 -5.64 -5.85
C PRO A 55 -0.01 -5.22 -4.98
N PRO A 56 -0.70 -6.12 -4.25
CA PRO A 56 -1.81 -5.70 -3.40
C PRO A 56 -1.35 -4.79 -2.25
N MET A 57 -0.18 -5.01 -1.64
CA MET A 57 0.37 -4.10 -0.63
C MET A 57 0.62 -2.70 -1.20
N SER A 58 1.14 -2.60 -2.43
CA SER A 58 1.35 -1.32 -3.09
C SER A 58 0.03 -0.54 -3.23
N ASN A 59 -1.04 -1.21 -3.63
CA ASN A 59 -2.36 -0.61 -3.74
C ASN A 59 -2.89 -0.13 -2.39
N GLU A 60 -2.75 -0.95 -1.33
CA GLU A 60 -3.18 -0.57 0.02
C GLU A 60 -2.39 0.61 0.58
N ILE A 61 -1.08 0.70 0.32
CA ILE A 61 -0.26 1.85 0.71
C ILE A 61 -0.75 3.13 0.03
N ILE A 62 -1.04 3.09 -1.28
CA ILE A 62 -1.57 4.24 -2.01
C ILE A 62 -2.95 4.63 -1.48
N THR A 63 -3.80 3.65 -1.18
CA THR A 63 -5.13 3.86 -0.60
C THR A 63 -5.03 4.48 0.79
N LEU A 64 -4.14 3.99 1.65
CA LEU A 64 -3.91 4.53 2.98
C LEU A 64 -3.57 6.03 2.95
N VAL A 65 -2.73 6.45 2.00
CA VAL A 65 -2.40 7.88 1.83
C VAL A 65 -3.65 8.72 1.53
N LYS A 66 -4.56 8.21 0.70
CA LYS A 66 -5.83 8.89 0.38
C LYS A 66 -6.78 8.88 1.58
N ASP A 67 -6.85 7.76 2.29
CA ASP A 67 -7.74 7.56 3.44
C ASP A 67 -7.35 8.41 4.66
N THR A 68 -6.10 8.91 4.72
CA THR A 68 -5.73 9.88 5.77
C THR A 68 -6.61 11.14 5.76
N SER A 69 -7.16 11.52 4.61
CA SER A 69 -8.11 12.62 4.49
C SER A 69 -9.43 12.37 5.23
N LEU A 70 -9.82 11.10 5.44
CA LEU A 70 -11.01 10.73 6.22
C LEU A 70 -10.86 11.08 7.71
N ALA A 71 -9.63 11.28 8.21
CA ALA A 71 -9.36 11.73 9.58
C ALA A 71 -9.98 13.11 9.87
N ARG A 72 -10.32 13.88 8.82
CA ARG A 72 -11.08 15.12 8.92
C ARG A 72 -12.44 14.94 9.63
N VAL A 73 -13.12 13.80 9.44
CA VAL A 73 -14.42 13.51 10.06
C VAL A 73 -14.35 13.57 11.59
N ILE A 74 -13.19 13.25 12.17
CA ILE A 74 -12.91 13.32 13.60
C ILE A 74 -12.12 14.57 14.00
N ALA A 75 -12.18 15.63 13.16
CA ALA A 75 -11.54 16.93 13.35
C ALA A 75 -10.00 16.87 13.55
N LEU A 76 -9.33 15.85 12.99
CA LEU A 76 -7.88 15.88 12.92
C LEU A 76 -7.41 16.83 11.82
N GLN A 77 -6.42 17.67 12.16
CA GLN A 77 -5.84 18.62 11.22
C GLN A 77 -4.92 17.87 10.24
N GLU A 78 -5.45 17.61 9.07
CA GLU A 78 -4.73 17.02 7.95
C GLU A 78 -4.54 18.06 6.80
N LEU A 79 -4.01 17.64 5.66
CA LEU A 79 -3.66 18.57 4.58
C LEU A 79 -4.86 19.37 4.06
N ILE A 80 -6.03 18.72 3.87
CA ILE A 80 -7.24 19.37 3.39
C ILE A 80 -7.79 20.33 4.45
N TRP A 81 -7.78 19.92 5.72
CA TRP A 81 -8.17 20.81 6.82
C TRP A 81 -7.37 22.11 6.84
N ASN A 82 -6.03 22.01 6.73
CA ASN A 82 -5.18 23.18 6.73
C ASN A 82 -5.41 24.09 5.49
N ALA A 83 -5.66 23.47 4.32
CA ALA A 83 -6.00 24.23 3.12
C ALA A 83 -7.31 25.01 3.28
N GLU A 84 -8.34 24.40 3.88
CA GLU A 84 -9.62 25.07 4.16
C GLU A 84 -9.52 26.12 5.25
N ALA A 85 -8.79 25.87 6.34
CA ALA A 85 -8.58 26.84 7.41
C ALA A 85 -7.88 28.11 6.88
N PHE A 86 -6.92 27.95 5.96
CA PHE A 86 -6.27 29.08 5.30
C PHE A 86 -7.27 29.92 4.47
N THR A 87 -8.25 29.26 3.83
CA THR A 87 -9.23 29.94 3.00
C THR A 87 -10.22 30.79 3.80
N THR A 88 -10.70 30.24 4.92
CA THR A 88 -11.68 30.94 5.77
C THR A 88 -11.11 32.16 6.47
N THR A 89 -9.79 32.19 6.69
CA THR A 89 -9.11 33.29 7.43
C THR A 89 -8.74 34.46 6.54
N SER A 90 -8.55 34.27 5.22
CA SER A 90 -7.88 35.29 4.43
C SER A 90 -8.70 35.99 3.33
N HIS A 91 -9.60 35.32 2.59
CA HIS A 91 -10.16 35.91 1.36
C HIS A 91 -11.57 35.42 0.93
N GLY A 92 -12.40 34.87 1.80
CA GLY A 92 -13.74 34.41 1.43
C GLY A 92 -13.75 33.23 0.41
N ILE A 93 -14.89 33.00 -0.25
CA ILE A 93 -15.09 31.83 -1.14
C ILE A 93 -14.12 31.82 -2.34
N SER A 94 -13.77 32.98 -2.89
CA SER A 94 -12.81 33.08 -4.00
C SER A 94 -11.38 32.73 -3.61
N GLY A 95 -11.02 32.86 -2.34
CA GLY A 95 -9.71 32.44 -1.81
C GLY A 95 -9.60 30.92 -1.60
N ALA A 96 -10.74 30.19 -1.56
CA ALA A 96 -10.77 28.75 -1.33
C ALA A 96 -10.25 27.94 -2.53
N ILE A 97 -10.42 28.42 -3.74
CA ILE A 97 -10.14 27.68 -4.98
C ILE A 97 -8.66 27.30 -5.07
N TRP A 98 -7.77 28.25 -4.84
CA TRP A 98 -6.34 28.04 -5.01
C TRP A 98 -5.73 27.02 -4.02
N PRO A 99 -5.94 27.14 -2.70
CA PRO A 99 -5.41 26.15 -1.76
C PRO A 99 -5.95 24.74 -2.00
N LEU A 100 -7.23 24.58 -2.31
CA LEU A 100 -7.81 23.27 -2.64
C LEU A 100 -7.27 22.71 -3.96
N PHE A 101 -7.09 23.56 -4.97
CA PHE A 101 -6.45 23.18 -6.22
C PHE A 101 -5.03 22.65 -5.99
N PHE A 102 -4.19 23.40 -5.26
CA PHE A 102 -2.84 22.96 -4.95
C PHE A 102 -2.79 21.72 -4.07
N THR A 103 -3.74 21.54 -3.15
CA THR A 103 -3.88 20.30 -2.38
C THR A 103 -4.18 19.11 -3.31
N GLY A 104 -5.07 19.28 -4.28
CA GLY A 104 -5.35 18.27 -5.31
C GLY A 104 -4.13 17.94 -6.16
N VAL A 105 -3.39 18.96 -6.60
CA VAL A 105 -2.13 18.79 -7.34
C VAL A 105 -1.09 18.05 -6.49
N TYR A 106 -0.96 18.40 -5.20
CA TYR A 106 -0.06 17.69 -4.28
C TYR A 106 -0.40 16.21 -4.17
N TYR A 107 -1.68 15.87 -3.94
CA TYR A 107 -2.12 14.46 -3.89
C TYR A 107 -1.87 13.73 -5.21
N LEU A 108 -2.08 14.39 -6.35
CA LEU A 108 -1.82 13.81 -7.66
C LEU A 108 -0.32 13.51 -7.84
N LEU A 109 0.54 14.47 -7.55
CA LEU A 109 1.99 14.32 -7.68
C LEU A 109 2.54 13.27 -6.71
N PHE A 110 2.11 13.32 -5.45
CA PHE A 110 2.58 12.39 -4.43
C PHE A 110 2.15 10.96 -4.72
N ASN A 111 0.86 10.73 -5.02
CA ASN A 111 0.37 9.40 -5.39
C ASN A 111 0.96 8.93 -6.72
N GLY A 112 1.16 9.83 -7.69
CA GLY A 112 1.84 9.50 -8.95
C GLY A 112 3.27 9.03 -8.72
N LEU A 113 4.03 9.74 -7.87
CA LEU A 113 5.39 9.34 -7.48
C LEU A 113 5.41 7.98 -6.77
N LEU A 114 4.52 7.77 -5.80
CA LEU A 114 4.40 6.48 -5.12
C LEU A 114 4.08 5.35 -6.10
N THR A 115 3.11 5.55 -6.99
CA THR A 115 2.73 4.56 -8.00
C THR A 115 3.92 4.21 -8.90
N LEU A 116 4.71 5.19 -9.33
CA LEU A 116 5.90 4.97 -10.15
C LEU A 116 6.99 4.19 -9.38
N LEU A 117 7.23 4.53 -8.12
CA LEU A 117 8.23 3.85 -7.29
C LEU A 117 7.83 2.40 -7.01
N LEU A 118 6.58 2.19 -6.58
CA LEU A 118 6.05 0.86 -6.29
C LEU A 118 5.95 0.00 -7.56
N GLY A 119 5.51 0.58 -8.67
CA GLY A 119 5.48 -0.12 -9.97
C GLY A 119 6.87 -0.53 -10.48
N ARG A 120 7.92 0.26 -10.18
CA ARG A 120 9.31 -0.17 -10.47
C ARG A 120 9.73 -1.35 -9.58
N LEU A 121 9.34 -1.33 -8.30
CA LEU A 121 9.60 -2.42 -7.37
C LEU A 121 8.91 -3.71 -7.84
N GLU A 122 7.64 -3.62 -8.23
CA GLU A 122 6.88 -4.74 -8.79
C GLU A 122 7.57 -5.33 -10.02
N LYS A 123 7.95 -4.49 -10.98
CA LYS A 123 8.66 -4.92 -12.20
C LYS A 123 9.98 -5.61 -11.87
N LYS A 124 10.74 -5.10 -10.88
CA LYS A 124 11.99 -5.73 -10.45
C LYS A 124 11.76 -7.10 -9.81
N LEU A 125 10.65 -7.29 -9.10
CA LEU A 125 10.30 -8.55 -8.45
C LEU A 125 9.63 -9.54 -9.42
N SER A 126 8.96 -9.07 -10.48
CA SER A 126 8.28 -9.92 -11.47
C SER A 126 9.21 -10.59 -12.48
N TYR A 127 10.52 -10.33 -12.42
CA TYR A 127 11.51 -10.88 -13.37
C TYR A 127 11.57 -12.41 -13.40
N PHE A 128 11.12 -13.09 -12.36
CA PHE A 128 10.97 -14.54 -12.34
C PHE A 128 9.47 -14.88 -12.40
N GLN A 129 8.95 -15.09 -13.61
CA GLN A 129 7.64 -15.74 -13.79
C GLN A 129 7.82 -17.26 -13.48
N VAL A 130 7.07 -17.74 -12.51
CA VAL A 130 6.81 -19.17 -12.30
C VAL A 130 5.39 -19.44 -12.76
#